data_520962ae25fcddf75fa5ac014016a8ee
#
_entry.id   520962ae25fcddf75fa5ac014016a8ee
#
_cell.length_a   1.000
_cell.length_b   1.000
_cell.length_c   1.000
_cell.angle_alpha   90.00
_cell.angle_beta   90.00
_cell.angle_gamma   90.00
#
_symmetry.space_group_name_H-M   'P 1'
#
loop_
_entity.id
_entity.type
_entity.pdbx_description
1 polymer ?
#
loop_
_entity_poly.entity_id
_entity_poly.type
_entity_poly.pdbx_seq_one_letter_code
_entity_poly.pdbx_strand_id
1 'polypeptide(L)'
;MMAEYSEQELIRRESLAKLRELGIEPYPAAEYPVNATAEQILKEYDPEKGNLQDICIAGRLMSRRIMGAASFGELQDETGRIQVYVKRDEICPGEDKTMYNTVWKKLMDIGDIVGIKGFAFITQTGQLSVHAKELTLLSKSLRVLPIVKEQDGQVFDAFTDPELRYRQRYVDLIVNPQVKDTFIKRAKIISTMREYFNEAGCLEVETPILQGIPGGATARPFITHHNALDIPLYLRIANELYLKRLIVGGYSGVYEFAKDFRNEGMDKTHNPEFTCMEIYVAYKDYNWMMKFVETMLAKVSNAVNGTTKVKIGENEVDFGGTYRRLPILDAIKEYAGVDVSGMDEDELRATCNRLHVEIEPSMGKGKLIDAIFGTFCEDKLIQPTFIIDYPVEMSPLTKRHRNNPALTERFELFVCGKELANAYSELNDPIDQLERFEEQARLKSKGDDEAMYIDMDFVRALEYGMPPTSGLGMGIDRLTMFMTGQTTIQDVLFFPQMRPEKVLKKENKEQQAE
;
A
#
# COMPACT_ATOMS: atom_id res chain seq x y z
N MET A 1 -32.75 -6.60 -1.76
CA MET A 1 -32.80 -7.02 -3.18
C MET A 1 -32.13 -8.38 -3.29
N MET A 2 -32.88 -9.41 -3.75
CA MET A 2 -32.24 -10.69 -4.09
C MET A 2 -31.34 -10.44 -5.29
N ALA A 3 -30.05 -10.77 -5.17
CA ALA A 3 -29.15 -10.71 -6.31
C ALA A 3 -29.66 -11.70 -7.37
N GLU A 4 -29.91 -11.23 -8.59
CA GLU A 4 -30.18 -12.12 -9.72
C GLU A 4 -28.90 -12.94 -9.99
N TYR A 5 -28.95 -14.24 -9.72
CA TYR A 5 -27.87 -15.15 -10.01
C TYR A 5 -27.83 -15.47 -11.51
N SER A 6 -26.65 -15.54 -12.07
CA SER A 6 -26.47 -16.06 -13.41
C SER A 6 -26.85 -17.55 -13.47
N GLU A 7 -27.14 -18.06 -14.66
CA GLU A 7 -27.44 -19.48 -14.88
C GLU A 7 -26.35 -20.40 -14.30
N GLN A 8 -25.09 -20.04 -14.50
CA GLN A 8 -23.94 -20.81 -13.97
C GLN A 8 -23.89 -20.79 -12.44
N GLU A 9 -24.25 -19.68 -11.81
CA GLU A 9 -24.31 -19.58 -10.35
C GLU A 9 -25.46 -20.41 -9.77
N LEU A 10 -26.58 -20.54 -10.49
CA LEU A 10 -27.69 -21.43 -10.11
C LEU A 10 -27.27 -22.91 -10.21
N ILE A 11 -26.63 -23.32 -11.30
CA ILE A 11 -26.09 -24.67 -11.47
C ILE A 11 -25.12 -25.05 -10.35
N ARG A 12 -24.24 -24.12 -9.94
CA ARG A 12 -23.30 -24.37 -8.84
C ARG A 12 -23.99 -24.53 -7.48
N ARG A 13 -25.12 -23.84 -7.27
CA ARG A 13 -25.95 -24.00 -6.06
C ARG A 13 -26.69 -25.34 -6.06
N GLU A 14 -27.15 -25.80 -7.22
CA GLU A 14 -27.70 -27.15 -7.35
C GLU A 14 -26.63 -28.23 -7.10
N SER A 15 -25.42 -28.02 -7.61
CA SER A 15 -24.28 -28.92 -7.35
C SER A 15 -23.94 -28.97 -5.85
N LEU A 16 -23.99 -27.83 -5.16
CA LEU A 16 -23.83 -27.75 -3.70
C LEU A 16 -24.89 -28.58 -2.96
N ALA A 17 -26.17 -28.49 -3.36
CA ALA A 17 -27.23 -29.28 -2.75
C ALA A 17 -27.01 -30.78 -2.95
N LYS A 18 -26.67 -31.20 -4.18
CA LYS A 18 -26.35 -32.59 -4.50
C LYS A 18 -25.14 -33.14 -3.74
N LEU A 19 -24.10 -32.34 -3.50
CA LEU A 19 -22.97 -32.76 -2.67
C LEU A 19 -23.41 -33.09 -1.24
N ARG A 20 -24.27 -32.28 -0.65
CA ARG A 20 -24.83 -32.51 0.70
C ARG A 20 -25.72 -33.75 0.75
N GLU A 21 -26.54 -33.97 -0.27
CA GLU A 21 -27.35 -35.19 -0.42
C GLU A 21 -26.49 -36.46 -0.48
N LEU A 22 -25.28 -36.37 -1.08
CA LEU A 22 -24.31 -37.45 -1.11
C LEU A 22 -23.52 -37.63 0.21
N GLY A 23 -23.81 -36.83 1.24
CA GLY A 23 -23.10 -36.84 2.51
C GLY A 23 -21.70 -36.23 2.46
N ILE A 24 -21.39 -35.48 1.40
CA ILE A 24 -20.10 -34.79 1.25
C ILE A 24 -20.27 -33.37 1.81
N GLU A 25 -19.46 -33.03 2.84
CA GLU A 25 -19.44 -31.66 3.37
C GLU A 25 -18.67 -30.74 2.43
N PRO A 26 -19.34 -29.74 1.80
CA PRO A 26 -18.68 -28.88 0.82
C PRO A 26 -17.76 -27.81 1.42
N TYR A 27 -17.83 -27.63 2.74
CA TYR A 27 -17.05 -26.64 3.51
C TYR A 27 -16.56 -27.24 4.82
N PRO A 28 -15.72 -28.28 4.77
CA PRO A 28 -15.25 -28.95 5.98
C PRO A 28 -14.44 -28.01 6.88
N ALA A 29 -14.65 -28.11 8.18
CA ALA A 29 -13.90 -27.36 9.18
C ALA A 29 -12.61 -28.07 9.62
N ALA A 30 -12.42 -29.33 9.24
CA ALA A 30 -11.27 -30.11 9.64
C ALA A 30 -9.98 -29.60 8.99
N GLU A 31 -8.87 -29.70 9.70
CA GLU A 31 -7.54 -29.44 9.17
C GLU A 31 -7.25 -30.34 7.97
N TYR A 32 -6.66 -29.78 6.92
CA TYR A 32 -6.14 -30.54 5.79
C TYR A 32 -4.61 -30.51 5.84
N PRO A 33 -3.93 -31.67 5.96
CA PRO A 33 -2.51 -31.74 6.31
C PRO A 33 -1.60 -31.47 5.09
N VAL A 34 -1.55 -30.24 4.59
CA VAL A 34 -0.67 -29.85 3.49
C VAL A 34 0.79 -29.97 3.90
N ASN A 35 1.60 -30.70 3.12
CA ASN A 35 3.03 -30.91 3.37
C ASN A 35 3.95 -30.48 2.22
N ALA A 36 3.38 -30.01 1.11
CA ALA A 36 4.16 -29.52 -0.03
C ALA A 36 3.40 -28.39 -0.75
N THR A 37 4.15 -27.51 -1.41
CA THR A 37 3.62 -26.46 -2.30
C THR A 37 3.94 -26.77 -3.76
N ALA A 38 3.23 -26.11 -4.69
CA ALA A 38 3.47 -26.26 -6.12
C ALA A 38 4.94 -25.95 -6.49
N GLU A 39 5.48 -24.86 -5.96
CA GLU A 39 6.86 -24.45 -6.20
C GLU A 39 7.88 -25.46 -5.66
N GLN A 40 7.67 -25.97 -4.44
CA GLN A 40 8.53 -26.99 -3.85
C GLN A 40 8.56 -28.25 -4.70
N ILE A 41 7.39 -28.74 -5.15
CA ILE A 41 7.32 -29.92 -6.00
C ILE A 41 8.06 -29.69 -7.33
N LEU A 42 7.86 -28.53 -7.96
CA LEU A 42 8.51 -28.19 -9.22
C LEU A 42 10.04 -28.04 -9.11
N LYS A 43 10.55 -27.60 -7.95
CA LYS A 43 11.99 -27.41 -7.71
C LYS A 43 12.70 -28.67 -7.21
N GLU A 44 12.05 -29.47 -6.36
CA GLU A 44 12.70 -30.51 -5.58
C GLU A 44 12.50 -31.91 -6.12
N TYR A 45 11.54 -32.10 -7.06
CA TYR A 45 11.31 -33.42 -7.63
C TYR A 45 12.50 -33.91 -8.45
N ASP A 46 13.01 -35.08 -8.07
CA ASP A 46 14.11 -35.76 -8.75
C ASP A 46 13.62 -37.18 -9.21
N PRO A 47 13.42 -37.37 -10.52
CA PRO A 47 12.91 -38.65 -11.04
C PRO A 47 13.87 -39.83 -10.82
N GLU A 48 15.19 -39.58 -10.70
CA GLU A 48 16.18 -40.64 -10.45
C GLU A 48 16.12 -41.13 -8.99
N LYS A 49 15.82 -40.21 -8.06
CA LYS A 49 15.66 -40.57 -6.64
C LYS A 49 14.27 -41.09 -6.31
N GLY A 50 13.27 -40.78 -7.16
CA GLY A 50 11.88 -41.12 -6.89
C GLY A 50 11.37 -40.55 -5.59
N ASN A 51 11.76 -39.28 -5.27
CA ASN A 51 11.33 -38.59 -4.08
C ASN A 51 9.89 -38.08 -4.21
N LEU A 52 9.34 -37.42 -3.18
CA LEU A 52 7.98 -36.84 -3.14
C LEU A 52 6.89 -37.89 -3.44
N GLN A 53 6.97 -39.06 -2.77
CA GLN A 53 6.03 -40.17 -2.92
C GLN A 53 4.81 -40.08 -2.00
N ASP A 54 4.83 -39.21 -1.00
CA ASP A 54 3.71 -38.95 -0.08
C ASP A 54 3.48 -37.45 0.02
N ILE A 55 2.74 -36.94 -0.97
CA ILE A 55 2.43 -35.50 -1.09
C ILE A 55 0.99 -35.26 -0.69
N CYS A 56 0.78 -34.24 0.10
CA CYS A 56 -0.52 -33.66 0.40
C CYS A 56 -0.51 -32.20 0.01
N ILE A 57 -1.20 -31.84 -1.07
CA ILE A 57 -1.34 -30.45 -1.56
C ILE A 57 -2.78 -30.01 -1.52
N ALA A 58 -3.00 -28.71 -1.38
CA ALA A 58 -4.30 -28.09 -1.53
C ALA A 58 -4.19 -26.82 -2.38
N GLY A 59 -5.22 -26.55 -3.17
CA GLY A 59 -5.24 -25.38 -4.03
C GLY A 59 -6.56 -25.18 -4.75
N ARG A 60 -6.65 -24.08 -5.46
CA ARG A 60 -7.81 -23.76 -6.29
C ARG A 60 -7.70 -24.47 -7.63
N LEU A 61 -8.79 -25.16 -8.03
CA LEU A 61 -8.89 -25.80 -9.34
C LEU A 61 -9.06 -24.72 -10.42
N MET A 62 -8.04 -24.53 -11.24
CA MET A 62 -8.02 -23.50 -12.29
C MET A 62 -8.39 -24.00 -13.66
N SER A 63 -8.12 -25.29 -13.93
CA SER A 63 -8.55 -25.94 -15.16
C SER A 63 -8.84 -27.43 -14.92
N ARG A 64 -9.65 -28.03 -15.78
CA ARG A 64 -9.94 -29.48 -15.75
C ARG A 64 -10.26 -30.00 -17.14
N ARG A 65 -9.61 -31.10 -17.50
CA ARG A 65 -9.87 -31.84 -18.75
C ARG A 65 -10.16 -33.30 -18.45
N ILE A 66 -11.39 -33.72 -18.76
CA ILE A 66 -11.87 -35.10 -18.55
C ILE A 66 -11.57 -35.95 -19.80
N MET A 67 -10.94 -37.10 -19.60
CA MET A 67 -10.58 -38.06 -20.67
C MET A 67 -11.04 -39.47 -20.27
N GLY A 68 -12.35 -39.70 -20.29
CA GLY A 68 -12.93 -41.01 -19.91
C GLY A 68 -12.74 -41.33 -18.41
N ALA A 69 -11.93 -42.33 -18.10
CA ALA A 69 -11.62 -42.78 -16.75
C ALA A 69 -10.42 -42.07 -16.13
N ALA A 70 -9.78 -41.15 -16.85
CA ALA A 70 -8.69 -40.34 -16.39
C ALA A 70 -9.00 -38.86 -16.67
N SER A 71 -8.35 -37.96 -15.96
CA SER A 71 -8.48 -36.53 -16.15
C SER A 71 -7.24 -35.80 -15.65
N PHE A 72 -7.02 -34.63 -16.20
CA PHE A 72 -6.04 -33.66 -15.72
C PHE A 72 -6.75 -32.44 -15.14
N GLY A 73 -6.20 -31.89 -14.10
CA GLY A 73 -6.56 -30.60 -13.55
C GLY A 73 -5.33 -29.76 -13.28
N GLU A 74 -5.49 -28.47 -13.07
CA GLU A 74 -4.44 -27.60 -12.63
C GLU A 74 -4.85 -26.97 -11.30
N LEU A 75 -4.03 -27.16 -10.27
CA LEU A 75 -4.20 -26.53 -8.96
C LEU A 75 -3.31 -25.32 -8.84
N GLN A 76 -3.86 -24.25 -8.31
CA GLN A 76 -3.14 -23.03 -7.94
C GLN A 76 -3.14 -22.89 -6.42
N ASP A 77 -1.96 -22.90 -5.83
CA ASP A 77 -1.73 -22.51 -4.44
C ASP A 77 -1.17 -21.07 -4.33
N GLU A 78 -0.59 -20.71 -3.18
CA GLU A 78 0.01 -19.39 -3.00
C GLU A 78 1.31 -19.20 -3.79
N THR A 79 2.02 -20.29 -4.10
CA THR A 79 3.35 -20.30 -4.71
C THR A 79 3.34 -20.45 -6.23
N GLY A 80 2.25 -21.02 -6.79
CA GLY A 80 2.16 -21.23 -8.22
C GLY A 80 1.10 -22.22 -8.64
N ARG A 81 1.31 -22.86 -9.80
CA ARG A 81 0.39 -23.84 -10.37
C ARG A 81 1.10 -25.16 -10.63
N ILE A 82 0.38 -26.23 -10.39
CA ILE A 82 0.85 -27.59 -10.69
C ILE A 82 -0.25 -28.43 -11.32
N GLN A 83 0.11 -29.24 -12.30
CA GLN A 83 -0.81 -30.20 -12.90
C GLN A 83 -1.09 -31.34 -11.93
N VAL A 84 -2.35 -31.77 -11.86
CA VAL A 84 -2.75 -32.99 -11.15
C VAL A 84 -3.37 -33.97 -12.12
N TYR A 85 -3.00 -35.27 -11.98
CA TYR A 85 -3.57 -36.37 -12.73
C TYR A 85 -4.49 -37.16 -11.83
N VAL A 86 -5.75 -37.30 -12.22
CA VAL A 86 -6.79 -37.96 -11.45
C VAL A 86 -7.32 -39.14 -12.25
N LYS A 87 -7.09 -40.37 -11.76
CA LYS A 87 -7.55 -41.59 -12.39
C LYS A 87 -8.63 -42.22 -11.54
N ARG A 88 -9.78 -42.56 -12.20
CA ARG A 88 -10.98 -43.04 -11.52
C ARG A 88 -10.72 -44.19 -10.58
N ASP A 89 -10.02 -45.24 -11.09
CA ASP A 89 -9.86 -46.48 -10.35
C ASP A 89 -8.79 -46.40 -9.25
N GLU A 90 -8.03 -45.31 -9.21
CA GLU A 90 -7.08 -45.03 -8.14
C GLU A 90 -7.67 -44.22 -7.01
N ILE A 91 -8.45 -43.17 -7.34
CA ILE A 91 -9.15 -42.40 -6.27
C ILE A 91 -10.41 -43.13 -5.77
N CYS A 92 -10.88 -44.15 -6.52
CA CYS A 92 -12.03 -44.99 -6.17
C CYS A 92 -11.65 -46.47 -6.38
N PRO A 93 -10.83 -47.10 -5.50
CA PRO A 93 -10.35 -48.47 -5.70
C PRO A 93 -11.46 -49.52 -5.58
N GLY A 94 -12.57 -49.24 -4.88
CA GLY A 94 -13.73 -50.14 -4.75
C GLY A 94 -14.69 -50.12 -5.94
N GLU A 95 -15.88 -50.72 -5.78
CA GLU A 95 -16.94 -50.70 -6.79
C GLU A 95 -17.62 -49.34 -6.92
N ASP A 96 -17.72 -48.58 -5.82
CA ASP A 96 -18.27 -47.22 -5.83
C ASP A 96 -17.33 -46.26 -6.54
N LYS A 97 -17.77 -45.71 -7.64
CA LYS A 97 -17.08 -44.70 -8.45
C LYS A 97 -17.68 -43.30 -8.33
N THR A 98 -18.50 -43.05 -7.31
CA THR A 98 -19.24 -41.80 -7.13
C THR A 98 -18.31 -40.59 -7.02
N MET A 99 -17.21 -40.72 -6.28
CA MET A 99 -16.23 -39.60 -6.13
C MET A 99 -15.67 -39.13 -7.47
N TYR A 100 -15.38 -40.04 -8.40
CA TYR A 100 -14.90 -39.66 -9.73
C TYR A 100 -16.02 -39.32 -10.69
N ASN A 101 -17.03 -40.24 -10.87
CA ASN A 101 -18.02 -40.09 -11.92
C ASN A 101 -19.06 -38.99 -11.67
N THR A 102 -19.34 -38.71 -10.41
CA THR A 102 -20.34 -37.70 -10.00
C THR A 102 -19.67 -36.46 -9.41
N VAL A 103 -18.89 -36.63 -8.36
CA VAL A 103 -18.32 -35.48 -7.64
C VAL A 103 -17.30 -34.76 -8.50
N TRP A 104 -16.21 -35.42 -8.85
CA TRP A 104 -15.13 -34.78 -9.63
C TRP A 104 -15.60 -34.34 -11.03
N LYS A 105 -16.34 -35.18 -11.74
CA LYS A 105 -16.74 -34.86 -13.12
C LYS A 105 -17.87 -33.85 -13.25
N LYS A 106 -18.87 -33.85 -12.34
CA LYS A 106 -20.13 -33.17 -12.54
C LYS A 106 -20.44 -32.11 -11.50
N LEU A 107 -20.00 -32.30 -10.23
CA LEU A 107 -20.39 -31.43 -9.12
C LEU A 107 -19.26 -30.45 -8.69
N MET A 108 -18.01 -30.81 -8.95
CA MET A 108 -16.90 -29.85 -8.77
C MET A 108 -16.82 -28.93 -9.98
N ASP A 109 -16.43 -27.69 -9.73
CA ASP A 109 -16.31 -26.63 -10.72
C ASP A 109 -14.91 -25.98 -10.68
N ILE A 110 -14.56 -25.29 -11.75
CA ILE A 110 -13.41 -24.40 -11.76
C ILE A 110 -13.62 -23.32 -10.72
N GLY A 111 -12.62 -23.12 -9.86
CA GLY A 111 -12.69 -22.21 -8.70
C GLY A 111 -12.85 -22.92 -7.36
N ASP A 112 -13.26 -24.20 -7.33
CA ASP A 112 -13.32 -24.97 -6.09
C ASP A 112 -11.94 -25.14 -5.47
N ILE A 113 -11.86 -25.17 -4.14
CA ILE A 113 -10.63 -25.54 -3.42
C ILE A 113 -10.64 -27.04 -3.20
N VAL A 114 -9.59 -27.68 -3.62
CA VAL A 114 -9.46 -29.14 -3.52
C VAL A 114 -8.15 -29.54 -2.88
N GLY A 115 -8.17 -30.62 -2.12
CA GLY A 115 -7.02 -31.29 -1.56
C GLY A 115 -6.72 -32.58 -2.33
N ILE A 116 -5.45 -32.84 -2.57
CA ILE A 116 -4.94 -34.01 -3.26
C ILE A 116 -3.86 -34.68 -2.41
N LYS A 117 -4.05 -35.97 -2.09
CA LYS A 117 -2.94 -36.80 -1.61
C LYS A 117 -2.47 -37.70 -2.75
N GLY A 118 -1.17 -37.87 -2.89
CA GLY A 118 -0.59 -38.66 -3.95
C GLY A 118 0.93 -38.56 -4.03
N PHE A 119 1.46 -38.61 -5.22
CA PHE A 119 2.91 -38.57 -5.45
C PHE A 119 3.26 -37.79 -6.71
N ALA A 120 4.47 -37.26 -6.75
CA ALA A 120 5.00 -36.58 -7.93
C ALA A 120 5.44 -37.60 -9.00
N PHE A 121 5.17 -37.27 -10.26
CA PHE A 121 5.60 -38.08 -11.40
C PHE A 121 5.70 -37.23 -12.66
N ILE A 122 6.42 -37.75 -13.65
CA ILE A 122 6.47 -37.13 -14.98
C ILE A 122 5.50 -37.90 -15.90
N THR A 123 4.60 -37.15 -16.55
CA THR A 123 3.67 -37.68 -17.53
C THR A 123 4.40 -38.18 -18.79
N GLN A 124 3.73 -38.96 -19.65
CA GLN A 124 4.28 -39.41 -20.93
C GLN A 124 4.69 -38.23 -21.86
N THR A 125 4.10 -37.07 -21.67
CA THR A 125 4.42 -35.83 -22.41
C THR A 125 5.55 -35.02 -21.77
N GLY A 126 6.17 -35.51 -20.70
CA GLY A 126 7.28 -34.86 -20.01
C GLY A 126 6.89 -33.82 -18.97
N GLN A 127 5.61 -33.68 -18.63
CA GLN A 127 5.17 -32.68 -17.65
C GLN A 127 5.16 -33.26 -16.22
N LEU A 128 5.84 -32.57 -15.29
CA LEU A 128 5.79 -32.91 -13.87
C LEU A 128 4.37 -32.64 -13.33
N SER A 129 3.83 -33.63 -12.63
CA SER A 129 2.44 -33.60 -12.15
C SER A 129 2.32 -34.35 -10.82
N VAL A 130 1.24 -34.12 -10.09
CA VAL A 130 0.86 -34.90 -8.92
C VAL A 130 -0.18 -35.94 -9.33
N HIS A 131 0.15 -37.23 -9.11
CA HIS A 131 -0.76 -38.35 -9.33
C HIS A 131 -1.63 -38.52 -8.08
N ALA A 132 -2.92 -38.28 -8.21
CA ALA A 132 -3.86 -38.35 -7.11
C ALA A 132 -4.18 -39.78 -6.71
N LYS A 133 -4.05 -40.08 -5.43
CA LYS A 133 -4.58 -41.29 -4.76
C LYS A 133 -5.86 -40.99 -3.98
N GLU A 134 -5.93 -39.80 -3.40
CA GLU A 134 -7.12 -39.29 -2.72
C GLU A 134 -7.44 -37.87 -3.21
N LEU A 135 -8.73 -37.56 -3.27
CA LEU A 135 -9.26 -36.26 -3.67
C LEU A 135 -10.32 -35.81 -2.66
N THR A 136 -10.20 -34.61 -2.14
CA THR A 136 -11.11 -34.04 -1.15
C THR A 136 -11.57 -32.67 -1.60
N LEU A 137 -12.89 -32.40 -1.55
CA LEU A 137 -13.42 -31.05 -1.69
C LEU A 137 -13.23 -30.29 -0.38
N LEU A 138 -12.53 -29.17 -0.42
CA LEU A 138 -12.26 -28.31 0.75
C LEU A 138 -13.11 -27.04 0.78
N SER A 139 -13.53 -26.54 -0.40
CA SER A 139 -14.47 -25.42 -0.46
C SER A 139 -15.11 -25.35 -1.84
N LYS A 140 -16.44 -25.31 -1.88
CA LYS A 140 -17.22 -25.14 -3.10
C LYS A 140 -17.29 -23.68 -3.52
N SER A 141 -16.87 -23.37 -4.74
CA SER A 141 -17.01 -22.05 -5.34
C SER A 141 -18.39 -21.87 -5.96
N LEU A 142 -19.12 -20.85 -5.53
CA LEU A 142 -20.46 -20.54 -6.05
C LEU A 142 -20.45 -19.43 -7.11
N ARG A 143 -19.31 -18.79 -7.32
CA ARG A 143 -19.13 -17.78 -8.35
C ARG A 143 -18.19 -18.26 -9.45
N VAL A 144 -18.45 -17.80 -10.67
CA VAL A 144 -17.58 -18.10 -11.80
C VAL A 144 -16.38 -17.18 -11.77
N LEU A 145 -15.17 -17.75 -11.91
CA LEU A 145 -13.96 -16.95 -12.06
C LEU A 145 -13.86 -16.41 -13.49
N PRO A 146 -13.48 -15.14 -13.66
CA PRO A 146 -13.14 -14.58 -14.96
C PRO A 146 -11.78 -15.15 -15.40
N ILE A 147 -11.83 -16.30 -16.08
CA ILE A 147 -10.62 -16.95 -16.61
C ILE A 147 -10.42 -16.49 -18.03
N VAL A 148 -9.22 -16.00 -18.31
CA VAL A 148 -8.80 -15.58 -19.64
C VAL A 148 -8.98 -16.74 -20.62
N LYS A 149 -9.72 -16.49 -21.69
CA LYS A 149 -9.85 -17.37 -22.84
C LYS A 149 -9.17 -16.72 -24.03
N GLU A 150 -8.33 -17.46 -24.71
CA GLU A 150 -7.75 -17.05 -25.96
C GLU A 150 -8.39 -17.83 -27.09
N GLN A 151 -9.00 -17.14 -28.05
CA GLN A 151 -9.59 -17.73 -29.24
C GLN A 151 -9.23 -16.87 -30.44
N ASP A 152 -8.62 -17.48 -31.45
CA ASP A 152 -8.22 -16.82 -32.72
C ASP A 152 -7.32 -15.59 -32.50
N GLY A 153 -6.42 -15.62 -31.49
CA GLY A 153 -5.54 -14.52 -31.13
C GLY A 153 -6.22 -13.35 -30.41
N GLN A 154 -7.49 -13.50 -30.05
CA GLN A 154 -8.22 -12.56 -29.21
C GLN A 154 -8.34 -13.07 -27.78
N VAL A 155 -8.13 -12.17 -26.82
CA VAL A 155 -8.22 -12.46 -25.40
C VAL A 155 -9.62 -12.04 -24.91
N PHE A 156 -10.36 -12.99 -24.33
CA PHE A 156 -11.69 -12.77 -23.75
C PHE A 156 -11.65 -13.00 -22.24
N ASP A 157 -12.61 -12.43 -21.55
CA ASP A 157 -12.81 -12.59 -20.10
C ASP A 157 -11.59 -12.20 -19.22
N ALA A 158 -10.67 -11.37 -19.76
CA ALA A 158 -9.55 -10.85 -18.97
C ALA A 158 -10.06 -9.88 -17.89
N PHE A 159 -9.69 -10.14 -16.63
CA PHE A 159 -10.03 -9.28 -15.49
C PHE A 159 -9.06 -8.10 -15.43
N THR A 160 -9.22 -7.15 -16.36
CA THR A 160 -8.28 -6.04 -16.59
C THR A 160 -8.83 -4.67 -16.21
N ASP A 161 -10.15 -4.53 -16.05
CA ASP A 161 -10.75 -3.26 -15.63
C ASP A 161 -10.24 -2.85 -14.24
N PRO A 162 -9.58 -1.69 -14.09
CA PRO A 162 -8.97 -1.29 -12.83
C PRO A 162 -10.00 -1.14 -11.69
N GLU A 163 -11.20 -0.60 -11.99
CA GLU A 163 -12.21 -0.40 -10.95
C GLU A 163 -12.71 -1.75 -10.40
N LEU A 164 -12.99 -2.72 -11.27
CA LEU A 164 -13.38 -4.06 -10.86
C LEU A 164 -12.26 -4.78 -10.09
N ARG A 165 -11.01 -4.64 -10.53
CA ARG A 165 -9.84 -5.21 -9.85
C ARG A 165 -9.70 -4.67 -8.43
N TYR A 166 -9.88 -3.39 -8.22
CA TYR A 166 -9.78 -2.77 -6.89
C TYR A 166 -10.96 -3.14 -5.99
N ARG A 167 -12.19 -3.19 -6.53
CA ARG A 167 -13.39 -3.60 -5.78
C ARG A 167 -13.40 -5.08 -5.42
N GLN A 168 -12.90 -5.93 -6.31
CA GLN A 168 -12.84 -7.38 -6.15
C GLN A 168 -11.38 -7.87 -6.08
N ARG A 169 -10.58 -7.26 -5.22
CA ARG A 169 -9.15 -7.59 -5.08
C ARG A 169 -8.91 -9.09 -4.83
N TYR A 170 -9.81 -9.76 -4.12
CA TYR A 170 -9.76 -11.21 -3.92
C TYR A 170 -9.88 -12.00 -5.23
N VAL A 171 -10.62 -11.51 -6.22
CA VAL A 171 -10.67 -12.11 -7.56
C VAL A 171 -9.40 -11.77 -8.33
N ASP A 172 -8.97 -10.51 -8.29
CA ASP A 172 -7.73 -10.03 -8.92
C ASP A 172 -6.52 -10.88 -8.48
N LEU A 173 -6.38 -11.13 -7.17
CA LEU A 173 -5.31 -11.99 -6.62
C LEU A 173 -5.38 -13.45 -7.07
N ILE A 174 -6.56 -13.96 -7.46
CA ILE A 174 -6.73 -15.32 -7.98
C ILE A 174 -6.30 -15.38 -9.44
N VAL A 175 -6.77 -14.44 -10.27
CA VAL A 175 -6.64 -14.55 -11.73
C VAL A 175 -5.42 -13.81 -12.29
N ASN A 176 -4.89 -12.84 -11.55
CA ASN A 176 -3.70 -12.05 -11.88
C ASN A 176 -2.58 -12.29 -10.83
N PRO A 177 -1.88 -13.44 -10.84
CA PRO A 177 -0.94 -13.82 -9.79
C PRO A 177 0.21 -12.82 -9.59
N GLN A 178 0.59 -12.08 -10.63
CA GLN A 178 1.61 -11.02 -10.55
C GLN A 178 1.24 -9.89 -9.58
N VAL A 179 -0.05 -9.70 -9.28
CA VAL A 179 -0.50 -8.69 -8.31
C VAL A 179 -0.03 -9.04 -6.90
N LYS A 180 0.11 -10.34 -6.57
CA LYS A 180 0.63 -10.79 -5.27
C LYS A 180 2.06 -10.29 -5.02
N ASP A 181 2.90 -10.25 -6.07
CA ASP A 181 4.29 -9.81 -5.96
C ASP A 181 4.41 -8.38 -5.40
N THR A 182 3.53 -7.48 -5.83
CA THR A 182 3.47 -6.11 -5.29
C THR A 182 3.30 -6.09 -3.77
N PHE A 183 2.41 -6.92 -3.24
CA PHE A 183 2.12 -6.96 -1.80
C PHE A 183 3.19 -7.72 -1.00
N ILE A 184 3.80 -8.75 -1.58
CA ILE A 184 4.97 -9.43 -0.99
C ILE A 184 6.13 -8.43 -0.89
N LYS A 185 6.40 -7.68 -1.95
CA LYS A 185 7.41 -6.62 -1.94
C LYS A 185 7.09 -5.53 -0.92
N ARG A 186 5.83 -5.11 -0.81
CA ARG A 186 5.40 -4.15 0.23
C ARG A 186 5.72 -4.66 1.65
N ALA A 187 5.40 -5.91 1.94
CA ALA A 187 5.75 -6.52 3.22
C ALA A 187 7.27 -6.56 3.45
N LYS A 188 8.04 -6.86 2.40
CA LYS A 188 9.51 -6.87 2.45
C LYS A 188 10.10 -5.48 2.68
N ILE A 189 9.54 -4.42 2.07
CA ILE A 189 9.92 -3.03 2.32
C ILE A 189 9.80 -2.74 3.83
N ILE A 190 8.63 -2.97 4.40
CA ILE A 190 8.34 -2.67 5.81
C ILE A 190 9.26 -3.48 6.74
N SER A 191 9.44 -4.78 6.49
CA SER A 191 10.32 -5.61 7.34
C SER A 191 11.79 -5.16 7.27
N THR A 192 12.28 -4.80 6.08
CA THR A 192 13.66 -4.30 5.91
C THR A 192 13.88 -2.95 6.62
N MET A 193 12.88 -2.06 6.56
CA MET A 193 12.95 -0.79 7.30
C MET A 193 12.96 -1.04 8.82
N ARG A 194 12.12 -1.94 9.33
CA ARG A 194 12.11 -2.32 10.76
C ARG A 194 13.45 -2.87 11.21
N GLU A 195 14.03 -3.78 10.45
CA GLU A 195 15.37 -4.31 10.74
C GLU A 195 16.39 -3.19 10.83
N TYR A 196 16.39 -2.26 9.87
CA TYR A 196 17.31 -1.13 9.83
C TYR A 196 17.16 -0.18 11.03
N PHE A 197 15.92 0.13 11.44
CA PHE A 197 15.66 1.00 12.59
C PHE A 197 16.02 0.33 13.92
N ASN A 198 15.75 -0.97 14.04
CA ASN A 198 16.13 -1.75 15.22
C ASN A 198 17.67 -1.85 15.35
N GLU A 199 18.38 -2.05 14.22
CA GLU A 199 19.86 -2.01 14.17
C GLU A 199 20.41 -0.63 14.61
N ALA A 200 19.69 0.45 14.30
CA ALA A 200 20.03 1.80 14.74
C ALA A 200 19.67 2.09 16.22
N GLY A 201 19.07 1.13 16.94
CA GLY A 201 18.70 1.26 18.35
C GLY A 201 17.40 2.01 18.59
N CYS A 202 16.54 2.16 17.57
CA CYS A 202 15.23 2.79 17.71
C CYS A 202 14.17 1.78 18.15
N LEU A 203 13.21 2.23 18.97
CA LEU A 203 12.09 1.43 19.46
C LEU A 203 10.85 1.64 18.58
N GLU A 204 10.20 0.56 18.13
CA GLU A 204 8.87 0.65 17.53
C GLU A 204 7.83 0.91 18.62
N VAL A 205 6.97 1.90 18.40
CA VAL A 205 5.94 2.31 19.36
C VAL A 205 4.59 2.46 18.66
N GLU A 206 3.53 2.56 19.45
CA GLU A 206 2.18 2.87 18.98
C GLU A 206 1.66 4.09 19.71
N THR A 207 1.09 5.04 18.97
CA THR A 207 0.50 6.27 19.49
C THR A 207 -0.99 6.36 19.15
N PRO A 208 -1.78 7.23 19.82
CA PRO A 208 -3.22 7.26 19.65
C PRO A 208 -3.65 7.61 18.21
N ILE A 209 -4.55 6.80 17.64
CA ILE A 209 -5.27 7.13 16.41
C ILE A 209 -6.37 8.16 16.69
N LEU A 210 -7.10 7.99 17.80
CA LEU A 210 -8.13 8.95 18.23
C LEU A 210 -7.48 10.04 19.08
N GLN A 211 -7.54 11.28 18.61
CA GLN A 211 -6.89 12.41 19.24
C GLN A 211 -7.91 13.48 19.64
N GLY A 212 -7.67 14.15 20.75
CA GLY A 212 -8.48 15.29 21.19
C GLY A 212 -8.20 16.56 20.39
N ILE A 213 -6.97 16.70 19.89
CA ILE A 213 -6.51 17.80 19.06
C ILE A 213 -5.74 17.22 17.87
N PRO A 214 -6.14 17.46 16.62
CA PRO A 214 -5.37 17.03 15.47
C PRO A 214 -4.15 17.93 15.28
N GLY A 215 -2.98 17.36 15.02
CA GLY A 215 -1.74 18.13 14.87
C GLY A 215 -0.64 17.32 14.17
N GLY A 216 0.52 17.94 13.95
CA GLY A 216 1.68 17.32 13.31
C GLY A 216 1.70 17.45 11.78
N ALA A 217 0.63 17.93 11.16
CA ALA A 217 0.55 18.20 9.71
C ALA A 217 -0.45 19.32 9.42
N THR A 218 -0.38 19.86 8.20
CA THR A 218 -1.40 20.75 7.64
C THR A 218 -2.34 19.88 6.78
N ALA A 219 -3.47 19.46 7.34
CA ALA A 219 -4.46 18.63 6.67
C ALA A 219 -5.83 18.72 7.35
N ARG A 220 -6.88 18.37 6.60
CA ARG A 220 -8.24 18.31 7.14
C ARG A 220 -8.50 16.97 7.83
N PRO A 221 -8.87 16.93 9.13
CA PRO A 221 -9.12 15.68 9.85
C PRO A 221 -10.50 15.09 9.58
N PHE A 222 -10.65 13.77 9.76
CA PHE A 222 -11.95 13.14 10.00
C PHE A 222 -12.35 13.36 11.45
N ILE A 223 -13.62 13.68 11.68
CA ILE A 223 -14.19 13.94 13.02
C ILE A 223 -15.11 12.78 13.38
N THR A 224 -14.99 12.30 14.62
CA THR A 224 -15.87 11.30 15.21
C THR A 224 -16.36 11.77 16.58
N HIS A 225 -17.23 10.99 17.24
CA HIS A 225 -17.81 11.33 18.53
C HIS A 225 -17.61 10.19 19.54
N HIS A 226 -17.13 10.51 20.74
CA HIS A 226 -17.01 9.57 21.85
C HIS A 226 -18.29 9.58 22.69
N ASN A 227 -19.17 8.60 22.51
CA ASN A 227 -20.52 8.62 23.10
C ASN A 227 -20.52 8.69 24.63
N ALA A 228 -19.62 7.98 25.31
CA ALA A 228 -19.62 7.92 26.78
C ALA A 228 -19.12 9.23 27.44
N LEU A 229 -18.26 9.98 26.75
CA LEU A 229 -17.71 11.25 27.24
C LEU A 229 -18.42 12.46 26.65
N ASP A 230 -19.27 12.26 25.65
CA ASP A 230 -19.97 13.29 24.89
C ASP A 230 -19.01 14.37 24.33
N ILE A 231 -17.91 13.93 23.71
CA ILE A 231 -16.87 14.81 23.15
C ILE A 231 -16.55 14.46 21.71
N PRO A 232 -16.18 15.44 20.85
CA PRO A 232 -15.59 15.17 19.55
C PRO A 232 -14.19 14.61 19.72
N LEU A 233 -13.82 13.68 18.84
CA LEU A 233 -12.47 13.19 18.64
C LEU A 233 -12.11 13.26 17.16
N TYR A 234 -10.83 13.26 16.88
CA TYR A 234 -10.31 13.35 15.52
C TYR A 234 -9.49 12.10 15.21
N LEU A 235 -9.63 11.55 14.00
CA LEU A 235 -8.65 10.60 13.49
C LEU A 235 -7.37 11.35 13.19
N ARG A 236 -6.23 10.82 13.61
CA ARG A 236 -4.92 11.47 13.46
C ARG A 236 -4.59 11.77 12.00
N ILE A 237 -4.02 12.92 11.75
CA ILE A 237 -3.48 13.34 10.45
C ILE A 237 -1.98 13.11 10.34
N ALA A 238 -1.31 12.96 11.49
CA ALA A 238 0.10 12.58 11.69
C ALA A 238 0.29 12.09 13.13
N ASN A 239 1.37 11.39 13.40
CA ASN A 239 1.74 10.89 14.74
C ASN A 239 2.92 11.67 15.36
N GLU A 240 3.47 12.65 14.68
CA GLU A 240 4.62 13.48 15.03
C GLU A 240 4.64 13.98 16.48
N LEU A 241 3.57 14.67 16.91
CA LEU A 241 3.56 15.33 18.21
C LEU A 241 3.60 14.33 19.38
N TYR A 242 3.07 13.12 19.19
CA TYR A 242 3.14 12.06 20.20
C TYR A 242 4.52 11.41 20.23
N LEU A 243 5.15 11.18 19.09
CA LEU A 243 6.51 10.64 19.02
C LEU A 243 7.54 11.58 19.64
N LYS A 244 7.41 12.90 19.42
CA LYS A 244 8.24 13.91 20.09
C LYS A 244 8.06 13.92 21.61
N ARG A 245 6.84 13.70 22.12
CA ARG A 245 6.62 13.55 23.58
C ARG A 245 7.37 12.35 24.15
N LEU A 246 7.53 11.25 23.40
CA LEU A 246 8.33 10.10 23.82
C LEU A 246 9.83 10.43 23.86
N ILE A 247 10.33 11.27 22.95
CA ILE A 247 11.71 11.80 23.03
C ILE A 247 11.89 12.67 24.28
N VAL A 248 10.94 13.55 24.60
CA VAL A 248 10.94 14.29 25.87
C VAL A 248 10.93 13.33 27.07
N GLY A 249 10.23 12.21 26.97
CA GLY A 249 10.18 11.16 27.97
C GLY A 249 11.48 10.35 28.16
N GLY A 250 12.51 10.62 27.32
CA GLY A 250 13.86 10.07 27.48
C GLY A 250 14.19 8.91 26.53
N TYR A 251 13.36 8.57 25.55
CA TYR A 251 13.76 7.63 24.51
C TYR A 251 14.76 8.29 23.54
N SER A 252 15.82 7.58 23.19
CA SER A 252 16.85 8.07 22.27
C SER A 252 16.48 7.93 20.80
N GLY A 253 15.54 7.03 20.48
CA GLY A 253 14.99 6.85 19.13
C GLY A 253 13.70 6.07 19.18
N VAL A 254 12.66 6.58 18.50
CA VAL A 254 11.36 5.92 18.38
C VAL A 254 10.88 5.99 16.94
N TYR A 255 10.12 4.97 16.50
CA TYR A 255 9.47 4.97 15.20
C TYR A 255 8.10 4.29 15.25
N GLU A 256 7.24 4.64 14.29
CA GLU A 256 5.91 4.03 14.14
C GLU A 256 5.59 3.88 12.65
N PHE A 257 5.08 2.69 12.26
CA PHE A 257 4.36 2.52 11.00
C PHE A 257 2.88 2.77 11.26
N ALA A 258 2.44 3.96 10.92
CA ALA A 258 1.14 4.48 11.30
C ALA A 258 0.13 4.47 10.15
N LYS A 259 -1.15 4.29 10.50
CA LYS A 259 -2.26 4.72 9.63
C LYS A 259 -2.63 6.13 9.97
N ASP A 260 -2.53 7.02 8.97
CA ASP A 260 -2.96 8.40 9.07
C ASP A 260 -4.15 8.66 8.15
N PHE A 261 -4.96 9.66 8.50
CA PHE A 261 -6.25 9.91 7.89
C PHE A 261 -6.38 11.38 7.51
N ARG A 262 -6.57 11.67 6.21
CA ARG A 262 -6.78 13.03 5.71
C ARG A 262 -8.07 13.08 4.92
N ASN A 263 -8.99 13.93 5.34
CA ASN A 263 -10.32 14.09 4.74
C ASN A 263 -10.25 15.00 3.51
N GLU A 264 -9.55 14.53 2.50
CA GLU A 264 -9.24 15.23 1.27
C GLU A 264 -9.65 14.42 0.05
N GLY A 265 -9.30 14.88 -1.16
CA GLY A 265 -9.61 14.21 -2.42
C GLY A 265 -8.89 12.87 -2.58
N MET A 266 -9.44 12.02 -3.44
CA MET A 266 -8.83 10.75 -3.86
C MET A 266 -8.41 10.86 -5.31
N ASP A 267 -7.16 10.51 -5.59
CA ASP A 267 -6.60 10.45 -6.94
C ASP A 267 -5.64 9.26 -7.11
N LYS A 268 -4.79 9.30 -8.13
CA LYS A 268 -3.80 8.24 -8.39
C LYS A 268 -2.68 8.15 -7.34
N THR A 269 -2.49 9.19 -6.55
CA THR A 269 -1.38 9.34 -5.59
C THR A 269 -1.86 9.56 -4.15
N HIS A 270 -3.15 9.81 -3.95
CA HIS A 270 -3.74 10.10 -2.64
C HIS A 270 -4.89 9.15 -2.31
N ASN A 271 -4.91 8.66 -1.08
CA ASN A 271 -5.98 7.88 -0.48
C ASN A 271 -6.27 8.46 0.92
N PRO A 272 -7.54 8.61 1.33
CA PRO A 272 -7.88 9.25 2.62
C PRO A 272 -7.30 8.56 3.84
N GLU A 273 -7.04 7.26 3.75
CA GLU A 273 -6.30 6.43 4.69
C GLU A 273 -5.04 5.94 4.02
N PHE A 274 -3.88 6.24 4.60
CA PHE A 274 -2.58 5.86 4.05
C PHE A 274 -1.63 5.39 5.15
N THR A 275 -0.53 4.76 4.76
CA THR A 275 0.51 4.34 5.72
C THR A 275 1.67 5.33 5.65
N CYS A 276 1.93 5.97 6.78
CA CYS A 276 3.12 6.78 7.02
C CYS A 276 4.07 6.04 7.97
N MET A 277 5.35 6.13 7.74
CA MET A 277 6.37 5.76 8.72
C MET A 277 7.00 7.03 9.24
N GLU A 278 6.98 7.20 10.56
CA GLU A 278 7.69 8.30 11.21
C GLU A 278 8.75 7.78 12.18
N ILE A 279 9.89 8.44 12.22
CA ILE A 279 11.02 8.13 13.09
C ILE A 279 11.63 9.42 13.65
N TYR A 280 11.94 9.43 14.95
CA TYR A 280 12.56 10.54 15.66
C TYR A 280 13.78 10.03 16.42
N VAL A 281 14.93 10.69 16.24
CA VAL A 281 16.20 10.27 16.85
C VAL A 281 16.86 11.45 17.55
N ALA A 282 17.02 11.32 18.86
CA ALA A 282 17.68 12.31 19.71
C ALA A 282 19.17 12.46 19.37
N TYR A 283 19.70 13.69 19.60
CA TYR A 283 21.11 14.07 19.37
C TYR A 283 21.56 13.93 17.90
N LYS A 284 20.57 14.04 16.97
CA LYS A 284 20.79 14.04 15.52
C LYS A 284 20.21 15.30 14.91
N ASP A 285 20.66 15.65 13.71
CA ASP A 285 20.16 16.76 12.89
C ASP A 285 19.75 16.29 11.49
N TYR A 286 19.20 17.17 10.68
CA TYR A 286 18.72 16.87 9.33
C TYR A 286 19.84 16.39 8.38
N ASN A 287 21.10 16.81 8.60
CA ASN A 287 22.23 16.33 7.80
C ASN A 287 22.54 14.85 8.06
N TRP A 288 22.42 14.42 9.32
CA TRP A 288 22.53 13.00 9.68
C TRP A 288 21.35 12.23 9.08
N MET A 289 20.13 12.79 9.14
CA MET A 289 18.95 12.12 8.63
C MET A 289 18.99 11.93 7.11
N MET A 290 19.54 12.87 6.32
CA MET A 290 19.75 12.67 4.89
C MET A 290 20.59 11.41 4.60
N LYS A 291 21.72 11.22 5.31
CA LYS A 291 22.59 10.03 5.15
C LYS A 291 21.89 8.74 5.61
N PHE A 292 21.10 8.84 6.67
CA PHE A 292 20.30 7.72 7.18
C PHE A 292 19.28 7.25 6.15
N VAL A 293 18.59 8.17 5.50
CA VAL A 293 17.62 7.88 4.42
C VAL A 293 18.31 7.31 3.18
N GLU A 294 19.44 7.87 2.74
CA GLU A 294 20.23 7.34 1.62
C GLU A 294 20.58 5.85 1.84
N THR A 295 21.09 5.53 3.03
CA THR A 295 21.47 4.15 3.39
C THR A 295 20.23 3.23 3.46
N MET A 296 19.17 3.68 4.08
CA MET A 296 17.92 2.94 4.23
C MET A 296 17.31 2.59 2.86
N LEU A 297 17.19 3.57 1.96
CA LEU A 297 16.58 3.36 0.64
C LEU A 297 17.41 2.43 -0.24
N ALA A 298 18.74 2.52 -0.16
CA ALA A 298 19.64 1.57 -0.84
C ALA A 298 19.46 0.13 -0.30
N LYS A 299 19.37 -0.05 1.04
CA LYS A 299 19.07 -1.37 1.65
C LYS A 299 17.71 -1.91 1.21
N VAL A 300 16.66 -1.09 1.26
CA VAL A 300 15.30 -1.47 0.85
C VAL A 300 15.27 -1.88 -0.62
N SER A 301 15.83 -1.07 -1.52
CA SER A 301 15.86 -1.35 -2.95
C SER A 301 16.59 -2.67 -3.25
N ASN A 302 17.75 -2.90 -2.63
CA ASN A 302 18.48 -4.16 -2.78
C ASN A 302 17.70 -5.36 -2.23
N ALA A 303 17.05 -5.22 -1.07
CA ALA A 303 16.27 -6.31 -0.48
C ALA A 303 15.07 -6.71 -1.34
N VAL A 304 14.42 -5.75 -1.99
CA VAL A 304 13.18 -5.95 -2.78
C VAL A 304 13.47 -6.33 -4.22
N ASN A 305 14.48 -5.70 -4.84
CA ASN A 305 14.73 -5.79 -6.28
C ASN A 305 16.10 -6.41 -6.63
N GLY A 306 16.96 -6.67 -5.64
CA GLY A 306 18.34 -7.16 -5.86
C GLY A 306 19.30 -6.11 -6.45
N THR A 307 18.86 -4.85 -6.55
CA THR A 307 19.62 -3.73 -7.13
C THR A 307 19.13 -2.41 -6.55
N THR A 308 19.96 -1.36 -6.60
CA THR A 308 19.53 0.00 -6.25
C THR A 308 18.81 0.71 -7.39
N LYS A 309 18.90 0.20 -8.62
CA LYS A 309 18.28 0.78 -9.82
C LYS A 309 16.91 0.19 -10.05
N VAL A 310 15.90 1.05 -10.12
CA VAL A 310 14.50 0.68 -10.28
C VAL A 310 13.90 1.42 -11.46
N LYS A 311 13.14 0.71 -12.29
CA LYS A 311 12.37 1.33 -13.37
C LYS A 311 11.04 1.85 -12.83
N ILE A 312 10.81 3.17 -12.95
CA ILE A 312 9.58 3.84 -12.55
C ILE A 312 9.01 4.57 -13.77
N GLY A 313 7.94 4.05 -14.33
CA GLY A 313 7.45 4.51 -15.65
C GLY A 313 8.52 4.35 -16.72
N GLU A 314 8.89 5.43 -17.39
CA GLU A 314 9.95 5.46 -18.41
C GLU A 314 11.35 5.73 -17.83
N ASN A 315 11.43 6.09 -16.54
CA ASN A 315 12.67 6.50 -15.90
C ASN A 315 13.37 5.32 -15.19
N GLU A 316 14.71 5.26 -15.30
CA GLU A 316 15.55 4.46 -14.41
C GLU A 316 16.01 5.35 -13.25
N VAL A 317 15.65 4.98 -12.03
CA VAL A 317 15.97 5.70 -10.79
C VAL A 317 16.96 4.90 -9.99
N ASP A 318 18.06 5.51 -9.57
CA ASP A 318 19.07 4.88 -8.71
C ASP A 318 18.93 5.35 -7.26
N PHE A 319 18.53 4.44 -6.39
CA PHE A 319 18.45 4.66 -4.93
C PHE A 319 19.79 4.41 -4.21
N GLY A 320 20.87 4.18 -4.95
CA GLY A 320 22.23 4.04 -4.40
C GLY A 320 22.96 5.37 -4.32
N GLY A 321 24.01 5.39 -3.50
CA GLY A 321 24.94 6.53 -3.42
C GLY A 321 24.40 7.73 -2.64
N THR A 322 24.94 8.90 -2.96
CA THR A 322 24.60 10.18 -2.33
C THR A 322 23.69 10.99 -3.24
N TYR A 323 22.56 11.45 -2.71
CA TYR A 323 21.58 12.23 -3.48
C TYR A 323 21.96 13.71 -3.58
N ARG A 324 21.49 14.37 -4.62
CA ARG A 324 21.64 15.81 -4.77
C ARG A 324 20.96 16.53 -3.60
N ARG A 325 21.63 17.57 -3.06
CA ARG A 325 21.06 18.50 -2.09
C ARG A 325 20.93 19.85 -2.75
N LEU A 326 19.71 20.39 -2.82
CA LEU A 326 19.39 21.61 -3.55
C LEU A 326 18.50 22.51 -2.67
N PRO A 327 18.97 23.69 -2.25
CA PRO A 327 18.12 24.65 -1.54
C PRO A 327 16.89 25.03 -2.36
N ILE A 328 15.70 25.16 -1.70
CA ILE A 328 14.45 25.41 -2.42
C ILE A 328 14.49 26.69 -3.25
N LEU A 329 15.09 27.75 -2.72
CA LEU A 329 15.22 29.05 -3.42
C LEU A 329 16.14 28.93 -4.63
N ASP A 330 17.21 28.12 -4.55
CA ASP A 330 18.10 27.83 -5.67
C ASP A 330 17.41 26.96 -6.72
N ALA A 331 16.58 26.00 -6.30
CA ALA A 331 15.75 25.21 -7.22
C ALA A 331 14.80 26.10 -8.03
N ILE A 332 14.11 27.04 -7.39
CA ILE A 332 13.25 28.00 -8.07
C ILE A 332 14.05 28.85 -9.05
N LYS A 333 15.22 29.34 -8.64
CA LYS A 333 16.11 30.10 -9.51
C LYS A 333 16.60 29.29 -10.71
N GLU A 334 16.93 28.01 -10.50
CA GLU A 334 17.42 27.10 -11.55
C GLU A 334 16.31 26.78 -12.58
N TYR A 335 15.10 26.44 -12.12
CA TYR A 335 14.05 25.91 -12.98
C TYR A 335 12.97 26.92 -13.40
N ALA A 336 12.65 27.92 -12.56
CA ALA A 336 11.72 28.97 -12.92
C ALA A 336 12.43 30.23 -13.48
N GLY A 337 13.76 30.32 -13.36
CA GLY A 337 14.55 31.45 -13.84
C GLY A 337 14.36 32.74 -13.06
N VAL A 338 13.84 32.68 -11.83
CA VAL A 338 13.58 33.84 -10.98
C VAL A 338 14.19 33.63 -9.59
N ASP A 339 14.86 34.66 -9.08
CA ASP A 339 15.35 34.69 -7.72
C ASP A 339 14.27 35.30 -6.81
N VAL A 340 13.69 34.48 -5.95
CA VAL A 340 12.64 34.89 -5.02
C VAL A 340 13.19 35.17 -3.61
N SER A 341 14.51 35.14 -3.43
CA SER A 341 15.18 35.40 -2.16
C SER A 341 14.87 36.79 -1.66
N GLY A 342 14.39 36.90 -0.44
CA GLY A 342 14.13 38.21 0.20
C GLY A 342 12.85 38.92 -0.25
N MET A 343 12.08 38.37 -1.22
CA MET A 343 10.81 38.94 -1.65
C MET A 343 9.79 38.91 -0.50
N ASP A 344 9.01 39.99 -0.41
CA ASP A 344 7.83 40.04 0.45
C ASP A 344 6.61 39.38 -0.23
N GLU A 345 5.46 39.32 0.45
CA GLU A 345 4.25 38.67 -0.04
C GLU A 345 3.71 39.33 -1.33
N ASP A 346 3.74 40.66 -1.43
CA ASP A 346 3.23 41.38 -2.59
C ASP A 346 4.12 41.15 -3.82
N GLU A 347 5.45 41.14 -3.63
CA GLU A 347 6.43 40.85 -4.67
C GLU A 347 6.29 39.38 -5.16
N LEU A 348 6.05 38.44 -4.27
CA LEU A 348 5.79 37.03 -4.61
C LEU A 348 4.48 36.88 -5.39
N ARG A 349 3.39 37.56 -4.98
CA ARG A 349 2.12 37.57 -5.73
C ARG A 349 2.30 38.13 -7.14
N ALA A 350 3.01 39.26 -7.25
CA ALA A 350 3.33 39.83 -8.57
C ALA A 350 4.16 38.88 -9.43
N THR A 351 5.10 38.14 -8.81
CA THR A 351 5.93 37.13 -9.50
C THR A 351 5.10 35.94 -9.93
N CYS A 352 4.21 35.38 -9.09
CA CYS A 352 3.29 34.31 -9.45
C CYS A 352 2.41 34.69 -10.65
N ASN A 353 1.82 35.90 -10.63
CA ASN A 353 1.01 36.40 -11.73
C ASN A 353 1.82 36.53 -13.04
N ARG A 354 3.06 37.03 -12.97
CA ARG A 354 3.96 37.13 -14.13
C ARG A 354 4.34 35.77 -14.69
N LEU A 355 4.48 34.76 -13.84
CA LEU A 355 4.83 33.40 -14.22
C LEU A 355 3.60 32.54 -14.56
N HIS A 356 2.39 33.10 -14.49
CA HIS A 356 1.11 32.40 -14.69
C HIS A 356 0.91 31.22 -13.72
N VAL A 357 1.39 31.36 -12.49
CA VAL A 357 1.13 30.39 -11.39
C VAL A 357 -0.24 30.70 -10.81
N GLU A 358 -1.08 29.68 -10.68
CA GLU A 358 -2.39 29.81 -10.04
C GLU A 358 -2.23 30.03 -8.53
N ILE A 359 -2.84 31.10 -8.01
CA ILE A 359 -2.77 31.47 -6.59
C ILE A 359 -4.14 31.89 -6.07
N GLU A 360 -4.37 31.62 -4.78
CA GLU A 360 -5.56 32.08 -4.07
C GLU A 360 -5.28 33.35 -3.24
N PRO A 361 -6.30 34.18 -2.98
CA PRO A 361 -6.13 35.39 -2.16
C PRO A 361 -5.66 35.12 -0.72
N SER A 362 -5.99 33.92 -0.18
CA SER A 362 -5.65 33.48 1.17
C SER A 362 -4.20 33.01 1.33
N MET A 363 -3.47 32.76 0.23
CA MET A 363 -2.11 32.26 0.29
C MET A 363 -1.14 33.30 0.87
N GLY A 364 -0.46 32.94 1.95
CA GLY A 364 0.65 33.71 2.51
C GLY A 364 1.97 33.41 1.81
N LYS A 365 3.04 34.09 2.22
CA LYS A 365 4.39 34.00 1.63
C LYS A 365 4.87 32.56 1.40
N GLY A 366 4.72 31.65 2.36
CA GLY A 366 5.14 30.25 2.24
C GLY A 366 4.40 29.52 1.12
N LYS A 367 3.07 29.61 1.07
CA LYS A 367 2.24 28.97 0.02
C LYS A 367 2.52 29.53 -1.38
N LEU A 368 2.91 30.82 -1.51
CA LEU A 368 3.29 31.42 -2.79
C LEU A 368 4.62 30.86 -3.31
N ILE A 369 5.61 30.67 -2.43
CA ILE A 369 6.89 30.02 -2.78
C ILE A 369 6.65 28.59 -3.19
N ASP A 370 5.82 27.87 -2.43
CA ASP A 370 5.45 26.48 -2.71
C ASP A 370 4.75 26.33 -4.07
N ALA A 371 3.82 27.22 -4.39
CA ALA A 371 3.13 27.23 -5.68
C ALA A 371 4.09 27.43 -6.88
N ILE A 372 5.11 28.31 -6.74
CA ILE A 372 6.14 28.47 -7.77
C ILE A 372 6.98 27.19 -7.89
N PHE A 373 7.41 26.62 -6.75
CA PHE A 373 8.20 25.39 -6.71
C PHE A 373 7.44 24.22 -7.34
N GLY A 374 6.21 23.97 -6.94
CA GLY A 374 5.37 22.91 -7.49
C GLY A 374 5.17 23.04 -9.01
N THR A 375 4.98 24.27 -9.51
CA THR A 375 4.74 24.52 -10.94
C THR A 375 5.99 24.28 -11.79
N PHE A 376 7.18 24.64 -11.33
CA PHE A 376 8.38 24.67 -12.19
C PHE A 376 9.45 23.65 -11.82
N CYS A 377 9.50 23.17 -10.59
CA CYS A 377 10.62 22.39 -10.09
C CYS A 377 10.29 20.89 -9.92
N GLU A 378 9.13 20.54 -9.34
CA GLU A 378 8.83 19.15 -8.94
C GLU A 378 9.01 18.15 -10.09
N ASP A 379 8.40 18.39 -11.24
CA ASP A 379 8.46 17.49 -12.39
C ASP A 379 9.87 17.31 -13.00
N LYS A 380 10.83 18.15 -12.62
CA LYS A 380 12.23 18.05 -13.04
C LYS A 380 13.07 17.14 -12.14
N LEU A 381 12.57 16.81 -10.95
CA LEU A 381 13.28 16.05 -9.94
C LEU A 381 13.06 14.54 -10.16
N ILE A 382 13.71 13.98 -11.17
CA ILE A 382 13.57 12.55 -11.53
C ILE A 382 14.38 11.66 -10.60
N GLN A 383 15.70 11.94 -10.45
CA GLN A 383 16.55 11.20 -9.52
C GLN A 383 16.31 11.66 -8.09
N PRO A 384 16.54 10.79 -7.07
CA PRO A 384 16.37 11.15 -5.67
C PRO A 384 17.13 12.45 -5.35
N THR A 385 16.39 13.47 -4.95
CA THR A 385 16.93 14.82 -4.68
C THR A 385 16.35 15.35 -3.38
N PHE A 386 17.21 15.73 -2.45
CA PHE A 386 16.81 16.48 -1.27
C PHE A 386 16.65 17.95 -1.63
N ILE A 387 15.44 18.46 -1.52
CA ILE A 387 15.18 19.92 -1.49
C ILE A 387 15.34 20.35 -0.06
N ILE A 388 16.22 21.31 0.20
CA ILE A 388 16.65 21.68 1.56
C ILE A 388 16.39 23.16 1.85
N ASP A 389 16.49 23.55 3.13
CA ASP A 389 16.54 24.93 3.61
C ASP A 389 15.29 25.74 3.26
N TYR A 390 14.14 25.22 3.67
CA TYR A 390 12.83 25.85 3.46
C TYR A 390 12.68 27.14 4.28
N PRO A 391 11.94 28.16 3.77
CA PRO A 391 11.57 29.32 4.54
C PRO A 391 10.81 28.96 5.84
N VAL A 392 11.03 29.78 6.86
CA VAL A 392 10.42 29.60 8.18
C VAL A 392 8.90 29.54 8.12
N GLU A 393 8.28 30.32 7.25
CA GLU A 393 6.84 30.41 7.08
C GLU A 393 6.19 29.10 6.57
N MET A 394 7.00 28.22 5.94
CA MET A 394 6.57 26.92 5.43
C MET A 394 6.72 25.77 6.45
N SER A 395 7.30 26.03 7.63
CA SER A 395 7.82 24.94 8.47
C SER A 395 7.55 25.18 9.96
N PRO A 396 6.29 25.06 10.43
CA PRO A 396 5.89 25.48 11.79
C PRO A 396 6.47 24.61 12.92
N LEU A 397 6.98 23.41 12.63
CA LEU A 397 7.52 22.46 13.62
C LEU A 397 9.04 22.27 13.52
N THR A 398 9.69 23.05 12.64
CA THR A 398 11.10 22.89 12.30
C THR A 398 12.00 23.92 12.95
N LYS A 399 13.17 23.52 13.40
CA LYS A 399 14.21 24.41 13.95
C LYS A 399 14.69 25.39 12.88
N ARG A 400 14.90 26.67 13.29
CA ARG A 400 15.54 27.67 12.42
C ARG A 400 16.92 27.20 11.99
N HIS A 401 17.29 27.50 10.76
CA HIS A 401 18.60 27.15 10.22
C HIS A 401 19.71 27.87 10.99
N ARG A 402 20.75 27.14 11.39
CA ARG A 402 21.83 27.61 12.28
C ARG A 402 22.61 28.82 11.76
N ASN A 403 22.65 29.03 10.44
CA ASN A 403 23.41 30.12 9.80
C ASN A 403 22.49 31.19 9.16
N ASN A 404 21.20 30.92 9.00
CA ASN A 404 20.24 31.88 8.42
C ASN A 404 18.86 31.72 9.08
N PRO A 405 18.48 32.60 10.03
CA PRO A 405 17.24 32.44 10.78
C PRO A 405 15.95 32.65 9.97
N ALA A 406 16.04 33.10 8.71
CA ALA A 406 14.90 33.17 7.80
C ALA A 406 14.56 31.83 7.16
N LEU A 407 15.46 30.84 7.29
CA LEU A 407 15.30 29.49 6.79
C LEU A 407 15.17 28.48 7.93
N THR A 408 14.89 27.24 7.60
CA THR A 408 14.79 26.11 8.53
C THR A 408 15.68 24.96 8.10
N GLU A 409 16.13 24.13 9.06
CA GLU A 409 16.85 22.88 8.81
C GLU A 409 15.87 21.78 8.42
N ARG A 410 15.30 21.85 7.21
CA ARG A 410 14.31 20.94 6.66
C ARG A 410 14.77 20.41 5.31
N PHE A 411 14.40 19.18 5.02
CA PHE A 411 14.43 18.69 3.65
C PHE A 411 13.15 17.92 3.30
N GLU A 412 12.82 17.94 2.03
CA GLU A 412 11.92 17.00 1.40
C GLU A 412 12.69 16.18 0.37
N LEU A 413 12.43 14.88 0.31
CA LEU A 413 13.02 14.00 -0.70
C LEU A 413 12.06 13.82 -1.86
N PHE A 414 12.45 14.26 -3.04
CA PHE A 414 11.70 14.08 -4.28
C PHE A 414 12.28 12.95 -5.12
N VAL A 415 11.39 12.17 -5.72
CA VAL A 415 11.69 11.10 -6.68
C VAL A 415 10.62 11.10 -7.77
N CYS A 416 11.01 11.14 -9.04
CA CYS A 416 10.08 11.19 -10.18
C CYS A 416 8.99 12.26 -10.03
N GLY A 417 9.36 13.45 -9.57
CA GLY A 417 8.44 14.57 -9.39
C GLY A 417 7.45 14.41 -8.24
N LYS A 418 7.72 13.53 -7.28
CA LYS A 418 6.86 13.31 -6.12
C LYS A 418 7.65 13.32 -4.84
N GLU A 419 7.14 14.03 -3.83
CA GLU A 419 7.65 13.97 -2.47
C GLU A 419 7.49 12.54 -1.92
N LEU A 420 8.60 11.97 -1.46
CA LEU A 420 8.64 10.67 -0.81
C LEU A 420 8.73 10.78 0.71
N ALA A 421 9.49 11.76 1.20
CA ALA A 421 9.76 11.93 2.61
C ALA A 421 9.97 13.41 2.96
N ASN A 422 9.65 13.77 4.20
CA ASN A 422 9.85 15.07 4.79
C ASN A 422 10.56 14.91 6.13
N ALA A 423 11.61 15.68 6.38
CA ALA A 423 12.40 15.57 7.59
C ALA A 423 13.06 16.88 7.98
N TYR A 424 13.37 17.02 9.26
CA TYR A 424 14.00 18.23 9.75
C TYR A 424 14.71 18.03 11.09
N SER A 425 15.54 19.02 11.47
CA SER A 425 15.92 19.23 12.86
C SER A 425 14.71 19.80 13.60
N GLU A 426 14.32 19.15 14.69
CA GLU A 426 13.07 19.46 15.41
C GLU A 426 13.15 20.79 16.14
N LEU A 427 12.07 21.56 16.07
CA LEU A 427 11.91 22.74 16.92
C LEU A 427 11.70 22.29 18.36
N ASN A 428 12.69 22.56 19.20
CA ASN A 428 12.71 22.17 20.61
C ASN A 428 12.68 23.36 21.59
N ASP A 429 12.47 24.57 21.06
CA ASP A 429 12.28 25.78 21.85
C ASP A 429 10.77 25.98 22.07
N PRO A 430 10.25 25.85 23.32
CA PRO A 430 8.82 25.96 23.59
C PRO A 430 8.25 27.36 23.29
N ILE A 431 9.07 28.41 23.38
CA ILE A 431 8.62 29.80 23.13
C ILE A 431 8.45 30.01 21.63
N ASP A 432 9.47 29.70 20.82
CA ASP A 432 9.37 29.74 19.33
C ASP A 432 8.23 28.82 18.84
N GLN A 433 8.05 27.64 19.46
CA GLN A 433 6.97 26.72 19.08
C GLN A 433 5.58 27.32 19.33
N LEU A 434 5.37 27.98 20.46
CA LEU A 434 4.11 28.65 20.76
C LEU A 434 3.83 29.80 19.77
N GLU A 435 4.83 30.63 19.47
CA GLU A 435 4.73 31.68 18.46
C GLU A 435 4.32 31.13 17.07
N ARG A 436 4.89 29.97 16.67
CA ARG A 436 4.54 29.33 15.42
C ARG A 436 3.09 28.81 15.42
N PHE A 437 2.63 28.24 16.52
CA PHE A 437 1.23 27.78 16.63
C PHE A 437 0.25 28.96 16.64
N GLU A 438 0.59 30.08 17.28
CA GLU A 438 -0.23 31.30 17.24
C GLU A 438 -0.34 31.88 15.83
N GLU A 439 0.73 31.83 15.03
CA GLU A 439 0.70 32.22 13.63
C GLU A 439 -0.20 31.28 12.80
N GLN A 440 -0.10 29.97 13.00
CA GLN A 440 -0.99 28.99 12.36
C GLN A 440 -2.47 29.27 12.74
N ALA A 441 -2.77 29.56 13.99
CA ALA A 441 -4.12 29.92 14.43
C ALA A 441 -4.63 31.21 13.76
N ARG A 442 -3.75 32.18 13.51
CA ARG A 442 -4.08 33.40 12.73
C ARG A 442 -4.40 33.08 11.27
N LEU A 443 -3.65 32.20 10.62
CA LEU A 443 -3.94 31.75 9.25
C LEU A 443 -5.29 31.03 9.20
N LYS A 444 -5.59 30.18 10.18
CA LYS A 444 -6.88 29.50 10.31
C LYS A 444 -8.04 30.49 10.45
N SER A 445 -7.89 31.57 11.22
CA SER A 445 -8.91 32.60 11.38
C SER A 445 -9.16 33.40 10.09
N LYS A 446 -8.22 33.38 9.14
CA LYS A 446 -8.33 33.98 7.80
C LYS A 446 -8.91 33.04 6.75
N GLY A 447 -9.29 31.81 7.14
CA GLY A 447 -9.92 30.82 6.25
C GLY A 447 -9.01 29.72 5.73
N ASP A 448 -7.81 29.54 6.31
CA ASP A 448 -6.96 28.40 6.01
C ASP A 448 -7.40 27.19 6.87
N ASP A 449 -8.28 26.36 6.32
CA ASP A 449 -8.84 25.19 7.02
C ASP A 449 -7.79 24.11 7.33
N GLU A 450 -6.64 24.15 6.69
CA GLU A 450 -5.54 23.18 6.87
C GLU A 450 -4.56 23.61 7.97
N ALA A 451 -4.57 24.88 8.38
CA ALA A 451 -3.67 25.40 9.41
C ALA A 451 -3.81 24.65 10.73
N MET A 452 -2.68 24.44 11.41
CA MET A 452 -2.59 23.63 12.62
C MET A 452 -3.36 24.26 13.80
N TYR A 453 -3.83 23.39 14.70
CA TYR A 453 -4.38 23.77 16.01
C TYR A 453 -3.25 23.97 17.00
N ILE A 454 -3.49 24.84 18.01
CA ILE A 454 -2.57 25.01 19.13
C ILE A 454 -2.70 23.80 20.07
N ASP A 455 -1.62 23.04 20.21
CA ASP A 455 -1.52 21.94 21.20
C ASP A 455 -0.69 22.42 22.41
N MET A 456 -1.38 22.95 23.42
CA MET A 456 -0.74 23.45 24.65
C MET A 456 -0.13 22.34 25.50
N ASP A 457 -0.57 21.09 25.36
CA ASP A 457 0.05 19.96 26.02
C ASP A 457 1.39 19.60 25.39
N PHE A 458 1.51 19.73 24.07
CA PHE A 458 2.79 19.59 23.39
C PHE A 458 3.77 20.71 23.77
N VAL A 459 3.32 21.97 23.82
CA VAL A 459 4.15 23.09 24.28
C VAL A 459 4.67 22.81 25.69
N ARG A 460 3.79 22.39 26.62
CA ARG A 460 4.17 22.01 27.98
C ARG A 460 5.18 20.85 28.00
N ALA A 461 5.04 19.87 27.10
CA ALA A 461 6.02 18.79 26.99
C ALA A 461 7.40 19.34 26.62
N LEU A 462 7.49 20.28 25.66
CA LEU A 462 8.74 20.94 25.30
C LEU A 462 9.35 21.75 26.45
N GLU A 463 8.54 22.31 27.35
CA GLU A 463 9.02 23.03 28.54
C GLU A 463 9.76 22.12 29.53
N TYR A 464 9.51 20.81 29.51
CA TYR A 464 10.32 19.82 30.26
C TYR A 464 11.67 19.54 29.60
N GLY A 465 11.87 20.00 28.37
CA GLY A 465 13.13 19.88 27.62
C GLY A 465 13.13 18.70 26.66
N MET A 466 13.17 19.01 25.36
CA MET A 466 13.45 18.03 24.31
C MET A 466 14.90 18.20 23.83
N PRO A 467 15.72 17.13 23.81
CA PRO A 467 17.08 17.22 23.27
C PRO A 467 17.07 17.60 21.79
N PRO A 468 18.20 18.09 21.21
CA PRO A 468 18.32 18.18 19.76
C PRO A 468 17.91 16.87 19.11
N THR A 469 16.96 16.91 18.18
CA THR A 469 16.33 15.73 17.61
C THR A 469 16.13 15.93 16.12
N SER A 470 16.27 14.86 15.33
CA SER A 470 15.84 14.88 13.93
C SER A 470 14.71 13.88 13.73
N GLY A 471 13.65 14.34 13.06
CA GLY A 471 12.51 13.52 12.68
C GLY A 471 12.39 13.36 11.17
N LEU A 472 11.72 12.30 10.76
CA LEU A 472 11.44 11.95 9.37
C LEU A 472 10.06 11.32 9.28
N GLY A 473 9.23 11.82 8.36
CA GLY A 473 8.01 11.17 7.87
C GLY A 473 8.20 10.66 6.44
N MET A 474 7.77 9.41 6.17
CA MET A 474 7.86 8.80 4.83
C MET A 474 6.58 8.07 4.47
N GLY A 475 6.02 8.37 3.29
CA GLY A 475 4.85 7.69 2.76
C GLY A 475 5.18 6.27 2.26
N ILE A 476 4.75 5.24 2.99
CA ILE A 476 5.04 3.82 2.66
C ILE A 476 4.30 3.38 1.39
N ASP A 477 3.12 3.91 1.14
CA ASP A 477 2.37 3.61 -0.08
C ASP A 477 3.13 4.11 -1.30
N ARG A 478 3.63 5.35 -1.25
CA ARG A 478 4.43 5.95 -2.32
C ARG A 478 5.78 5.27 -2.50
N LEU A 479 6.48 4.93 -1.42
CA LEU A 479 7.70 4.12 -1.48
C LEU A 479 7.44 2.77 -2.15
N THR A 480 6.31 2.11 -1.82
CA THR A 480 5.93 0.85 -2.45
C THR A 480 5.67 1.02 -3.94
N MET A 481 4.97 2.10 -4.35
CA MET A 481 4.77 2.40 -5.78
C MET A 481 6.12 2.48 -6.51
N PHE A 482 7.08 3.22 -5.98
CA PHE A 482 8.40 3.35 -6.59
C PHE A 482 9.15 2.02 -6.66
N MET A 483 9.23 1.29 -5.55
CA MET A 483 9.97 0.01 -5.48
C MET A 483 9.34 -1.12 -6.31
N THR A 484 8.05 -0.99 -6.69
CA THR A 484 7.33 -1.99 -7.50
C THR A 484 7.00 -1.51 -8.91
N GLY A 485 7.37 -0.27 -9.26
CA GLY A 485 7.08 0.32 -10.57
C GLY A 485 5.59 0.60 -10.81
N GLN A 486 4.77 0.66 -9.76
CA GLN A 486 3.35 0.98 -9.87
C GLN A 486 3.14 2.49 -10.02
N THR A 487 2.13 2.88 -10.79
CA THR A 487 1.84 4.29 -11.10
C THR A 487 0.64 4.84 -10.33
N THR A 488 -0.09 3.99 -9.62
CA THR A 488 -1.24 4.39 -8.83
C THR A 488 -1.19 3.80 -7.42
N ILE A 489 -1.66 4.58 -6.44
CA ILE A 489 -1.71 4.16 -5.04
C ILE A 489 -2.66 2.97 -4.82
N GLN A 490 -3.70 2.84 -5.65
CA GLN A 490 -4.65 1.73 -5.58
C GLN A 490 -3.99 0.38 -5.89
N ASP A 491 -2.93 0.37 -6.70
CA ASP A 491 -2.21 -0.88 -7.02
C ASP A 491 -1.38 -1.41 -5.84
N VAL A 492 -1.04 -0.56 -4.89
CA VAL A 492 -0.24 -0.92 -3.69
C VAL A 492 -1.06 -1.02 -2.40
N LEU A 493 -2.37 -0.81 -2.47
CA LEU A 493 -3.33 -1.01 -1.39
C LEU A 493 -4.18 -2.26 -1.68
N PHE A 494 -4.37 -3.13 -0.67
CA PHE A 494 -5.26 -4.28 -0.85
C PHE A 494 -6.69 -3.85 -1.13
N PHE A 495 -7.20 -2.91 -0.34
CA PHE A 495 -8.56 -2.41 -0.42
C PHE A 495 -8.53 -0.87 -0.38
N PRO A 496 -8.27 -0.21 -1.51
CA PRO A 496 -8.30 1.24 -1.58
C PRO A 496 -9.71 1.78 -1.36
N GLN A 497 -9.83 3.00 -0.84
CA GLN A 497 -11.11 3.67 -0.79
C GLN A 497 -11.65 3.89 -2.21
N MET A 498 -12.90 3.48 -2.44
CA MET A 498 -13.54 3.59 -3.74
C MET A 498 -14.79 4.47 -3.65
N ARG A 499 -15.10 5.19 -4.73
CA ARG A 499 -16.39 5.88 -4.82
C ARG A 499 -17.51 4.84 -4.75
N PRO A 500 -18.68 5.17 -4.14
CA PRO A 500 -19.84 4.28 -4.17
C PRO A 500 -20.19 3.87 -5.61
N GLU A 501 -20.56 2.60 -5.80
CA GLU A 501 -21.09 2.16 -7.09
C GLU A 501 -22.30 3.03 -7.44
N LYS A 502 -22.37 3.50 -8.69
CA LYS A 502 -23.60 4.13 -9.19
C LYS A 502 -24.66 3.03 -9.20
N VAL A 503 -25.52 3.03 -8.20
CA VAL A 503 -26.77 2.28 -8.25
C VAL A 503 -27.52 2.85 -9.45
N LEU A 504 -27.60 2.09 -10.54
CA LEU A 504 -28.51 2.41 -11.63
C LEU A 504 -29.90 2.45 -11.00
N LYS A 505 -30.38 3.64 -10.66
CA LYS A 505 -31.79 3.86 -10.38
C LYS A 505 -32.51 3.43 -11.66
N LYS A 506 -33.14 2.26 -11.65
CA LYS A 506 -34.24 2.03 -12.56
C LYS A 506 -35.22 3.16 -12.24
N GLU A 507 -35.23 4.20 -13.06
CA GLU A 507 -36.27 5.21 -13.04
C GLU A 507 -37.58 4.46 -13.25
N ASN A 508 -38.38 4.44 -12.19
CA ASN A 508 -39.78 4.08 -12.30
C ASN A 508 -40.45 5.10 -13.24
N LYS A 509 -40.50 4.77 -14.54
CA LYS A 509 -41.30 5.45 -15.56
C LYS A 509 -42.82 5.16 -15.42
N GLU A 510 -43.29 4.81 -14.25
CA GLU A 510 -44.73 4.47 -14.03
C GLU A 510 -45.43 5.37 -13.02
N GLN A 511 -44.96 6.57 -12.74
CA GLN A 511 -45.71 7.54 -11.92
C GLN A 511 -45.76 8.96 -12.51
N GLN A 512 -45.93 9.08 -13.80
CA GLN A 512 -46.38 10.33 -14.44
C GLN A 512 -47.38 10.04 -15.55
N ALA A 513 -48.45 9.34 -15.21
CA ALA A 513 -49.65 9.23 -16.02
C ALA A 513 -50.83 9.00 -15.07
N GLU A 514 -51.20 10.04 -14.31
CA GLU A 514 -52.54 10.36 -13.81
C GLU A 514 -52.62 11.85 -13.52
#